data_449d77353af4ff5cf11aa09908adef36
#
_entry.id   449d77353af4ff5cf11aa09908adef36
#
_cell.length_a   1.000
_cell.length_b   1.000
_cell.length_c   1.000
_cell.angle_alpha   90.00
_cell.angle_beta   90.00
_cell.angle_gamma   90.00
#
_symmetry.space_group_name_H-M   'P 1'
#
loop_
_entity.id
_entity.type
_entity.pdbx_description
1 polymer ?
#
loop_
_entity_poly.entity_id
_entity_poly.type
_entity_poly.pdbx_seq_one_letter_code
_entity_poly.pdbx_strand_id
1 'polypeptide(L)'
;MSSEAQEAPEAPDAPQAAARPTVTVLDYGSGNVRSAVRALERAGARVTLSARPDEVLNADGLVVPGVGAFGSVMDELKNVDALRMIGRRVAGGRAVLGICVGMQVLFDASVEHGNHREGMGEWPGTVELLPADVVPHMGWNTVTAAEGSMLFEGVEAERFYFVHSYGVQAWNFEVLQPKMRPPMVTWSEHGAPFIAAVENGPLCATQFHPEKSGDAGARLLRNWVKSLSAKSGERAAG
;
A
#
# COMPACT_ATOMS: atom_id res chain seq x y z
N MET A 1 42.75 57.47 -10.20
CA MET A 1 42.62 56.22 -10.99
C MET A 1 41.94 55.20 -10.07
N SER A 2 40.59 55.18 -10.11
CA SER A 2 39.77 54.28 -9.29
C SER A 2 39.56 52.96 -10.09
N SER A 3 39.99 51.86 -9.52
CA SER A 3 39.78 50.52 -10.09
C SER A 3 38.39 50.06 -9.62
N GLU A 4 37.44 49.98 -10.55
CA GLU A 4 36.16 49.29 -10.35
C GLU A 4 36.41 47.77 -10.46
N ALA A 5 36.21 47.08 -9.35
CA ALA A 5 36.17 45.64 -9.33
C ALA A 5 34.81 45.19 -9.90
N GLN A 6 34.81 44.55 -11.07
CA GLN A 6 33.69 43.88 -11.65
C GLN A 6 33.38 42.60 -10.83
N GLU A 7 32.23 42.59 -10.15
CA GLU A 7 31.65 41.38 -9.56
C GLU A 7 31.27 40.38 -10.65
N ALA A 8 31.78 39.15 -10.53
CA ALA A 8 31.45 38.05 -11.43
C ALA A 8 30.00 37.62 -11.19
N PRO A 9 29.23 37.25 -12.24
CA PRO A 9 27.84 36.80 -12.09
C PRO A 9 27.78 35.48 -11.30
N GLU A 10 26.95 35.48 -10.25
CA GLU A 10 26.61 34.30 -9.47
C GLU A 10 26.06 33.19 -10.37
N ALA A 11 26.64 31.99 -10.29
CA ALA A 11 26.18 30.83 -11.05
C ALA A 11 24.76 30.46 -10.64
N PRO A 12 23.87 30.10 -11.60
CA PRO A 12 22.50 29.73 -11.27
C PRO A 12 22.48 28.51 -10.35
N ASP A 13 21.71 28.65 -9.28
CA ASP A 13 21.47 27.59 -8.26
C ASP A 13 21.10 26.28 -8.94
N ALA A 14 21.87 25.22 -8.70
CA ALA A 14 21.57 23.90 -9.21
C ALA A 14 20.20 23.45 -8.66
N PRO A 15 19.32 22.85 -9.47
CA PRO A 15 18.01 22.44 -9.00
C PRO A 15 18.18 21.51 -7.81
N GLN A 16 17.65 21.93 -6.65
CA GLN A 16 17.62 21.09 -5.45
C GLN A 16 16.95 19.77 -5.79
N ALA A 17 17.69 18.67 -5.67
CA ALA A 17 17.12 17.33 -5.88
C ALA A 17 15.90 17.18 -4.96
N ALA A 18 14.72 16.94 -5.55
CA ALA A 18 13.49 16.79 -4.81
C ALA A 18 13.68 15.79 -3.66
N ALA A 19 13.31 16.20 -2.45
CA ALA A 19 13.50 15.38 -1.26
C ALA A 19 12.78 14.04 -1.43
N ARG A 20 13.49 12.94 -1.17
CA ARG A 20 12.91 11.58 -1.25
C ARG A 20 11.75 11.46 -0.25
N PRO A 21 10.57 10.96 -0.65
CA PRO A 21 9.46 10.80 0.27
C PRO A 21 9.79 9.84 1.41
N THR A 22 9.28 10.16 2.59
CA THR A 22 9.44 9.34 3.79
C THR A 22 8.36 8.27 3.84
N VAL A 23 8.78 7.02 4.09
CA VAL A 23 7.85 5.90 4.23
C VAL A 23 8.15 5.17 5.53
N THR A 24 7.14 4.99 6.36
CA THR A 24 7.23 4.09 7.51
C THR A 24 6.67 2.73 7.12
N VAL A 25 7.47 1.69 7.27
CA VAL A 25 6.99 0.30 7.28
C VAL A 25 6.62 -0.04 8.72
N LEU A 26 5.38 -0.43 8.96
CA LEU A 26 4.87 -0.69 10.29
C LEU A 26 5.53 -1.94 10.88
N ASP A 27 6.19 -1.79 12.03
CA ASP A 27 6.82 -2.87 12.80
C ASP A 27 5.95 -3.25 13.99
N TYR A 28 5.11 -4.25 13.80
CA TYR A 28 4.21 -4.76 14.83
C TYR A 28 4.52 -6.22 15.25
N GLY A 29 5.74 -6.69 14.90
CA GLY A 29 6.16 -8.07 15.19
C GLY A 29 5.98 -9.04 14.04
N SER A 30 5.35 -8.61 12.92
CA SER A 30 5.20 -9.44 11.72
C SER A 30 6.54 -9.74 11.06
N GLY A 31 6.70 -10.99 10.60
CA GLY A 31 7.93 -11.44 9.94
C GLY A 31 8.12 -10.85 8.53
N ASN A 32 9.37 -10.88 8.06
CA ASN A 32 9.78 -10.57 6.68
C ASN A 32 9.60 -9.11 6.18
N VAL A 33 9.50 -8.15 7.09
CA VAL A 33 9.42 -6.71 6.77
C VAL A 33 10.64 -6.18 6.01
N ARG A 34 11.81 -6.84 6.14
CA ARG A 34 13.07 -6.40 5.51
C ARG A 34 13.02 -6.38 3.99
N SER A 35 12.24 -7.29 3.36
CA SER A 35 12.05 -7.31 1.91
C SER A 35 11.25 -6.10 1.44
N ALA A 36 10.20 -5.73 2.16
CA ALA A 36 9.42 -4.52 1.90
C ALA A 36 10.27 -3.25 2.04
N VAL A 37 11.06 -3.14 3.13
CA VAL A 37 11.98 -2.01 3.34
C VAL A 37 12.92 -1.85 2.14
N ARG A 38 13.66 -2.90 1.76
CA ARG A 38 14.60 -2.85 0.63
C ARG A 38 13.92 -2.53 -0.71
N ALA A 39 12.72 -3.04 -0.93
CA ALA A 39 11.97 -2.77 -2.17
C ALA A 39 11.53 -1.30 -2.25
N LEU A 40 11.06 -0.72 -1.15
CA LEU A 40 10.68 0.69 -1.06
C LEU A 40 11.88 1.65 -1.16
N GLU A 41 13.03 1.29 -0.58
CA GLU A 41 14.29 2.05 -0.75
C GLU A 41 14.70 2.09 -2.22
N ARG A 42 14.66 0.93 -2.92
CA ARG A 42 14.90 0.86 -4.37
C ARG A 42 13.86 1.59 -5.20
N ALA A 43 12.63 1.70 -4.70
CA ALA A 43 11.59 2.50 -5.33
C ALA A 43 11.78 4.02 -5.15
N GLY A 44 12.75 4.46 -4.34
CA GLY A 44 13.12 5.86 -4.17
C GLY A 44 12.66 6.49 -2.86
N ALA A 45 12.08 5.74 -1.93
CA ALA A 45 11.70 6.24 -0.62
C ALA A 45 12.86 6.30 0.37
N ARG A 46 12.74 7.15 1.40
CA ARG A 46 13.50 7.06 2.64
C ARG A 46 12.67 6.28 3.64
N VAL A 47 13.12 5.08 4.01
CA VAL A 47 12.31 4.11 4.76
C VAL A 47 12.73 4.04 6.22
N THR A 48 11.75 4.02 7.12
CA THR A 48 11.90 3.73 8.55
C THR A 48 11.04 2.52 8.91
N LEU A 49 11.59 1.58 9.67
CA LEU A 49 10.84 0.46 10.26
C LEU A 49 10.48 0.82 11.69
N SER A 50 9.19 1.00 11.99
CA SER A 50 8.77 1.51 13.30
C SER A 50 7.28 1.30 13.56
N ALA A 51 6.92 1.21 14.87
CA ALA A 51 5.55 1.32 15.36
C ALA A 51 5.33 2.60 16.18
N ARG A 52 6.30 3.50 16.24
CA ARG A 52 6.19 4.76 17.00
C ARG A 52 5.15 5.68 16.37
N PRO A 53 4.19 6.23 17.16
CA PRO A 53 3.11 7.06 16.63
C PRO A 53 3.59 8.29 15.85
N ASP A 54 4.65 8.95 16.28
CA ASP A 54 5.23 10.11 15.60
C ASP A 54 5.77 9.74 14.21
N GLU A 55 6.48 8.63 14.08
CA GLU A 55 7.03 8.15 12.81
C GLU A 55 5.94 7.59 11.89
N VAL A 56 4.96 6.87 12.44
CA VAL A 56 3.82 6.34 11.68
C VAL A 56 2.91 7.45 11.18
N LEU A 57 2.59 8.45 12.02
CA LEU A 57 1.62 9.49 11.65
C LEU A 57 2.22 10.59 10.77
N ASN A 58 3.53 10.86 10.83
CA ASN A 58 4.14 11.99 10.12
C ASN A 58 4.81 11.60 8.79
N ALA A 59 5.13 10.34 8.53
CA ALA A 59 5.67 9.91 7.24
C ALA A 59 4.74 10.27 6.07
N ASP A 60 5.28 10.47 4.88
CA ASP A 60 4.48 10.71 3.66
C ASP A 60 3.64 9.49 3.31
N GLY A 61 4.19 8.28 3.48
CA GLY A 61 3.50 7.00 3.29
C GLY A 61 3.66 6.04 4.48
N LEU A 62 2.62 5.22 4.72
CA LEU A 62 2.66 4.08 5.64
C LEU A 62 2.48 2.79 4.86
N VAL A 63 3.35 1.80 5.08
CA VAL A 63 3.15 0.45 4.57
C VAL A 63 2.78 -0.47 5.73
N VAL A 64 1.70 -1.22 5.56
CA VAL A 64 1.20 -2.22 6.51
C VAL A 64 1.43 -3.60 5.87
N PRO A 65 2.58 -4.23 6.10
CA PRO A 65 2.81 -5.60 5.65
C PRO A 65 1.99 -6.55 6.52
N GLY A 66 1.63 -7.72 5.99
CA GLY A 66 0.97 -8.74 6.81
C GLY A 66 1.32 -10.13 6.31
N VAL A 67 1.69 -11.03 7.22
CA VAL A 67 1.92 -12.45 6.95
C VAL A 67 1.35 -13.30 8.09
N GLY A 68 0.93 -14.51 7.77
CA GLY A 68 0.33 -15.42 8.75
C GLY A 68 -1.19 -15.34 8.77
N ALA A 69 -1.80 -15.67 9.90
CA ALA A 69 -3.24 -15.71 10.04
C ALA A 69 -3.83 -14.32 10.30
N PHE A 70 -5.01 -14.05 9.72
CA PHE A 70 -5.74 -12.79 9.88
C PHE A 70 -5.90 -12.38 11.36
N GLY A 71 -6.37 -13.32 12.20
CA GLY A 71 -6.59 -13.05 13.62
C GLY A 71 -5.32 -12.64 14.36
N SER A 72 -4.19 -13.30 14.08
CA SER A 72 -2.89 -12.96 14.69
C SER A 72 -2.43 -11.57 14.29
N VAL A 73 -2.54 -11.23 12.99
CA VAL A 73 -2.19 -9.89 12.50
C VAL A 73 -3.06 -8.81 13.14
N MET A 74 -4.39 -9.04 13.27
CA MET A 74 -5.29 -8.10 13.96
C MET A 74 -4.91 -7.89 15.42
N ASP A 75 -4.56 -8.97 16.14
CA ASP A 75 -4.18 -8.88 17.55
C ASP A 75 -2.83 -8.15 17.72
N GLU A 76 -1.83 -8.44 16.85
CA GLU A 76 -0.54 -7.73 16.84
C GLU A 76 -0.70 -6.24 16.50
N LEU A 77 -1.55 -5.89 15.52
CA LEU A 77 -1.85 -4.49 15.18
C LEU A 77 -2.52 -3.74 16.35
N LYS A 78 -3.42 -4.42 17.09
CA LYS A 78 -4.04 -3.86 18.30
C LYS A 78 -3.01 -3.59 19.39
N ASN A 79 -2.07 -4.50 19.60
CA ASN A 79 -1.05 -4.39 20.65
C ASN A 79 -0.17 -3.14 20.52
N VAL A 80 0.04 -2.66 19.30
CA VAL A 80 0.83 -1.43 19.02
C VAL A 80 -0.05 -0.22 18.67
N ASP A 81 -1.36 -0.29 18.92
CA ASP A 81 -2.34 0.78 18.59
C ASP A 81 -2.36 1.17 17.10
N ALA A 82 -1.96 0.24 16.23
CA ALA A 82 -1.83 0.50 14.80
C ALA A 82 -3.16 0.76 14.12
N LEU A 83 -4.24 0.09 14.53
CA LEU A 83 -5.57 0.29 13.94
C LEU A 83 -6.02 1.75 14.03
N ARG A 84 -5.83 2.38 15.19
CA ARG A 84 -6.13 3.79 15.38
C ARG A 84 -5.22 4.69 14.53
N MET A 85 -3.93 4.37 14.43
CA MET A 85 -2.98 5.13 13.62
C MET A 85 -3.31 5.04 12.13
N ILE A 86 -3.63 3.85 11.62
CA ILE A 86 -4.05 3.63 10.22
C ILE A 86 -5.33 4.43 9.94
N GLY A 87 -6.38 4.28 10.75
CA GLY A 87 -7.64 5.02 10.58
C GLY A 87 -7.45 6.54 10.60
N ARG A 88 -6.59 7.08 11.49
CA ARG A 88 -6.23 8.51 11.50
C ARG A 88 -5.54 8.96 10.21
N ARG A 89 -4.66 8.13 9.64
CA ARG A 89 -4.01 8.44 8.38
C ARG A 89 -5.01 8.49 7.24
N VAL A 90 -5.87 7.47 7.13
CA VAL A 90 -6.91 7.37 6.10
C VAL A 90 -7.86 8.56 6.19
N ALA A 91 -8.41 8.84 7.38
CA ALA A 91 -9.28 9.98 7.62
C ALA A 91 -8.61 11.34 7.31
N GLY A 92 -7.30 11.45 7.54
CA GLY A 92 -6.49 12.63 7.21
C GLY A 92 -6.01 12.69 5.76
N GLY A 93 -6.44 11.78 4.88
CA GLY A 93 -6.01 11.72 3.47
C GLY A 93 -4.53 11.38 3.30
N ARG A 94 -3.91 10.70 4.26
CA ARG A 94 -2.48 10.32 4.23
C ARG A 94 -2.30 8.91 3.71
N ALA A 95 -1.35 8.73 2.80
CA ALA A 95 -1.17 7.49 2.07
C ALA A 95 -0.87 6.28 2.97
N VAL A 96 -1.58 5.18 2.71
CA VAL A 96 -1.40 3.86 3.31
C VAL A 96 -1.37 2.80 2.20
N LEU A 97 -0.47 1.83 2.30
CA LEU A 97 -0.40 0.66 1.44
C LEU A 97 -0.43 -0.62 2.28
N GLY A 98 -1.52 -1.38 2.20
CA GLY A 98 -1.63 -2.72 2.78
C GLY A 98 -1.05 -3.79 1.86
N ILE A 99 -0.31 -4.77 2.40
CA ILE A 99 0.27 -5.87 1.60
C ILE A 99 -0.13 -7.22 2.19
N CYS A 100 -0.72 -8.09 1.37
CA CYS A 100 -1.16 -9.44 1.69
C CYS A 100 -2.17 -9.45 2.86
N VAL A 101 -1.87 -10.03 4.02
CA VAL A 101 -2.77 -9.95 5.19
C VAL A 101 -2.97 -8.50 5.65
N GLY A 102 -1.99 -7.60 5.41
CA GLY A 102 -2.15 -6.17 5.62
C GLY A 102 -3.21 -5.50 4.73
N MET A 103 -3.55 -6.09 3.56
CA MET A 103 -4.74 -5.74 2.79
C MET A 103 -6.00 -6.36 3.42
N GLN A 104 -5.94 -7.63 3.79
CA GLN A 104 -7.10 -8.38 4.29
C GLN A 104 -7.71 -7.72 5.54
N VAL A 105 -6.89 -7.22 6.46
CA VAL A 105 -7.35 -6.57 7.70
C VAL A 105 -8.11 -5.26 7.45
N LEU A 106 -8.05 -4.68 6.26
CA LEU A 106 -8.79 -3.47 5.88
C LEU A 106 -10.26 -3.76 5.54
N PHE A 107 -10.63 -5.01 5.27
CA PHE A 107 -12.02 -5.41 5.03
C PHE A 107 -12.83 -5.56 6.31
N ASP A 108 -14.13 -5.85 6.18
CA ASP A 108 -15.05 -5.95 7.32
C ASP A 108 -14.68 -7.09 8.26
N ALA A 109 -14.39 -8.27 7.71
CA ALA A 109 -14.19 -9.47 8.52
C ALA A 109 -13.37 -10.56 7.82
N SER A 110 -13.01 -11.57 8.60
CA SER A 110 -12.49 -12.86 8.12
C SER A 110 -13.22 -14.02 8.80
N VAL A 111 -13.35 -15.12 8.08
CA VAL A 111 -13.84 -16.41 8.61
C VAL A 111 -12.75 -17.50 8.52
N GLU A 112 -11.51 -17.09 8.61
CA GLU A 112 -10.34 -17.98 8.55
C GLU A 112 -10.42 -19.08 9.62
N HIS A 113 -10.24 -20.35 9.20
CA HIS A 113 -10.36 -21.54 10.05
C HIS A 113 -11.72 -21.66 10.76
N GLY A 114 -12.79 -21.12 10.18
CA GLY A 114 -14.14 -21.12 10.77
C GLY A 114 -14.31 -20.13 11.93
N ASN A 115 -13.34 -19.28 12.21
CA ASN A 115 -13.42 -18.27 13.25
C ASN A 115 -13.75 -16.89 12.65
N HIS A 116 -14.89 -16.33 13.03
CA HIS A 116 -15.23 -14.97 12.66
C HIS A 116 -14.38 -13.97 13.43
N ARG A 117 -13.71 -13.07 12.71
CA ARG A 117 -12.90 -11.97 13.26
C ARG A 117 -13.21 -10.69 12.51
N GLU A 118 -13.52 -9.63 13.24
CA GLU A 118 -13.72 -8.30 12.66
C GLU A 118 -12.40 -7.71 12.17
N GLY A 119 -12.46 -7.06 10.99
CA GLY A 119 -11.38 -6.27 10.44
C GLY A 119 -11.51 -4.79 10.77
N MET A 120 -10.97 -3.93 9.90
CA MET A 120 -11.02 -2.47 10.09
C MET A 120 -12.28 -1.84 9.48
N GLY A 121 -12.99 -2.53 8.58
CA GLY A 121 -14.20 -2.02 7.94
C GLY A 121 -13.97 -0.82 7.01
N GLU A 122 -12.77 -0.68 6.46
CA GLU A 122 -12.49 0.38 5.47
C GLU A 122 -13.15 0.04 4.11
N TRP A 123 -13.36 -1.24 3.84
CA TRP A 123 -14.03 -1.77 2.65
C TRP A 123 -14.97 -2.93 3.00
N PRO A 124 -16.12 -3.05 2.31
CA PRO A 124 -17.02 -4.17 2.49
C PRO A 124 -16.41 -5.47 1.98
N GLY A 125 -16.65 -6.56 2.68
CA GLY A 125 -16.28 -7.89 2.25
C GLY A 125 -15.69 -8.73 3.37
N THR A 126 -15.77 -10.04 3.17
CA THR A 126 -15.25 -11.05 4.09
C THR A 126 -14.10 -11.81 3.44
N VAL A 127 -13.03 -11.98 4.19
CA VAL A 127 -11.89 -12.80 3.80
C VAL A 127 -12.24 -14.27 4.04
N GLU A 128 -12.35 -15.03 2.95
CA GLU A 128 -12.80 -16.42 2.93
C GLU A 128 -11.79 -17.33 2.24
N LEU A 129 -11.87 -18.64 2.50
CA LEU A 129 -11.05 -19.63 1.81
C LEU A 129 -11.35 -19.60 0.31
N LEU A 130 -10.32 -19.55 -0.52
CA LEU A 130 -10.49 -19.63 -1.98
C LEU A 130 -11.03 -21.02 -2.37
N PRO A 131 -12.06 -21.10 -3.24
CA PRO A 131 -12.69 -22.35 -3.65
C PRO A 131 -11.89 -23.02 -4.78
N ALA A 132 -10.61 -23.27 -4.53
CA ALA A 132 -9.68 -23.89 -5.48
C ALA A 132 -9.30 -25.29 -5.01
N ASP A 133 -9.06 -26.19 -5.97
CA ASP A 133 -8.61 -27.57 -5.69
C ASP A 133 -7.25 -27.60 -4.99
N VAL A 134 -6.43 -26.59 -5.21
CA VAL A 134 -5.10 -26.45 -4.59
C VAL A 134 -4.98 -25.10 -3.90
N VAL A 135 -4.83 -25.13 -2.57
CA VAL A 135 -4.48 -23.97 -1.75
C VAL A 135 -3.24 -24.29 -0.92
N PRO A 136 -2.34 -23.33 -0.69
CA PRO A 136 -2.46 -21.92 -1.03
C PRO A 136 -2.32 -21.64 -2.53
N HIS A 137 -2.94 -20.52 -3.00
CA HIS A 137 -2.54 -19.87 -4.24
C HIS A 137 -1.10 -19.38 -4.07
N MET A 138 -0.16 -20.12 -4.61
CA MET A 138 1.27 -19.84 -4.48
C MET A 138 1.93 -19.80 -5.85
N GLY A 139 2.49 -18.65 -6.20
CA GLY A 139 3.19 -18.47 -7.47
C GLY A 139 2.85 -17.17 -8.19
N TRP A 140 3.24 -17.14 -9.46
CA TRP A 140 3.06 -15.98 -10.34
C TRP A 140 1.71 -16.06 -11.06
N ASN A 141 0.92 -15.01 -10.95
CA ASN A 141 -0.36 -14.92 -11.62
C ASN A 141 -0.58 -13.52 -12.21
N THR A 142 -1.46 -13.43 -13.21
CA THR A 142 -1.88 -12.19 -13.84
C THR A 142 -3.00 -11.54 -13.04
N VAL A 143 -3.23 -10.27 -13.33
CA VAL A 143 -4.33 -9.49 -12.78
C VAL A 143 -5.13 -8.85 -13.91
N THR A 144 -6.40 -8.56 -13.65
CA THR A 144 -7.21 -7.65 -14.46
C THR A 144 -7.20 -6.30 -13.73
N ALA A 145 -6.25 -5.45 -14.13
CA ALA A 145 -6.06 -4.15 -13.49
C ALA A 145 -7.29 -3.25 -13.75
N ALA A 146 -7.67 -2.47 -12.73
CA ALA A 146 -8.72 -1.47 -12.88
C ALA A 146 -8.28 -0.39 -13.88
N GLU A 147 -9.21 0.07 -14.71
CA GLU A 147 -8.94 1.16 -15.66
C GLU A 147 -8.54 2.45 -14.91
N GLY A 148 -7.43 3.06 -15.32
CA GLY A 148 -6.89 4.27 -14.70
C GLY A 148 -6.18 4.03 -13.37
N SER A 149 -5.85 2.78 -13.05
CA SER A 149 -5.06 2.45 -11.86
C SER A 149 -3.70 3.15 -11.85
N MET A 150 -3.41 3.84 -10.76
CA MET A 150 -2.10 4.44 -10.54
C MET A 150 -1.05 3.39 -10.17
N LEU A 151 -1.43 2.37 -9.39
CA LEU A 151 -0.51 1.32 -8.97
C LEU A 151 0.01 0.51 -10.15
N PHE A 152 -0.86 0.17 -11.09
CA PHE A 152 -0.55 -0.70 -12.22
C PHE A 152 -0.06 0.03 -13.47
N GLU A 153 0.14 1.35 -13.43
CA GLU A 153 0.62 2.13 -14.58
C GLU A 153 1.91 1.53 -15.18
N GLY A 154 1.77 0.99 -16.42
CA GLY A 154 2.85 0.39 -17.20
C GLY A 154 3.26 -1.02 -16.77
N VAL A 155 2.42 -1.70 -15.96
CA VAL A 155 2.58 -3.12 -15.55
C VAL A 155 1.24 -3.87 -15.53
N GLU A 156 0.24 -3.38 -16.25
CA GLU A 156 -1.13 -3.94 -16.25
C GLU A 156 -1.18 -5.38 -16.77
N ALA A 157 -0.29 -5.74 -17.69
CA ALA A 157 -0.21 -7.08 -18.30
C ALA A 157 0.81 -8.00 -17.61
N GLU A 158 1.46 -7.52 -16.57
CA GLU A 158 2.52 -8.25 -15.89
C GLU A 158 1.97 -9.28 -14.90
N ARG A 159 2.88 -10.13 -14.40
CA ARG A 159 2.57 -11.15 -13.39
C ARG A 159 3.10 -10.72 -12.04
N PHE A 160 2.34 -11.06 -10.98
CA PHE A 160 2.68 -10.76 -9.60
C PHE A 160 2.75 -12.05 -8.78
N TYR A 161 3.53 -12.04 -7.70
CA TYR A 161 3.72 -13.20 -6.84
C TYR A 161 2.69 -13.22 -5.71
N PHE A 162 1.87 -14.25 -5.69
CA PHE A 162 0.86 -14.51 -4.68
C PHE A 162 1.32 -15.64 -3.73
N VAL A 163 0.91 -15.57 -2.48
CA VAL A 163 1.00 -16.66 -1.50
C VAL A 163 -0.06 -16.47 -0.43
N HIS A 164 -1.26 -17.00 -0.66
CA HIS A 164 -2.40 -16.91 0.26
C HIS A 164 -3.41 -18.03 0.02
N SER A 165 -4.12 -18.44 1.06
CA SER A 165 -5.24 -19.38 0.95
C SER A 165 -6.60 -18.69 1.02
N TYR A 166 -6.63 -17.50 1.63
CA TYR A 166 -7.84 -16.73 1.87
C TYR A 166 -7.79 -15.41 1.09
N GLY A 167 -8.96 -14.92 0.70
CA GLY A 167 -9.10 -13.67 -0.03
C GLY A 167 -10.55 -13.21 -0.08
N VAL A 168 -10.80 -12.00 -0.55
CA VAL A 168 -12.14 -11.44 -0.71
C VAL A 168 -12.62 -11.72 -2.13
N GLN A 169 -13.77 -12.39 -2.26
CA GLN A 169 -14.30 -12.89 -3.53
C GLN A 169 -15.47 -12.06 -4.07
N ALA A 170 -15.98 -11.11 -3.29
CA ALA A 170 -17.08 -10.24 -3.67
C ALA A 170 -16.79 -8.78 -3.33
N TRP A 171 -17.32 -7.88 -4.15
CA TRP A 171 -17.23 -6.44 -3.95
C TRP A 171 -18.62 -5.82 -3.98
N ASN A 172 -19.17 -5.48 -2.81
CA ASN A 172 -20.52 -4.93 -2.64
C ASN A 172 -20.45 -3.48 -2.14
N PHE A 173 -19.59 -2.66 -2.75
CA PHE A 173 -19.42 -1.27 -2.35
C PHE A 173 -20.54 -0.40 -2.91
N GLU A 174 -21.27 0.29 -2.04
CA GLU A 174 -22.31 1.24 -2.43
C GLU A 174 -21.76 2.66 -2.49
N VAL A 175 -22.00 3.35 -3.62
CA VAL A 175 -21.67 4.76 -3.77
C VAL A 175 -22.79 5.59 -3.15
N LEU A 176 -22.59 6.04 -1.92
CA LEU A 176 -23.61 6.77 -1.16
C LEU A 176 -23.79 8.23 -1.57
N GLN A 177 -22.81 8.81 -2.29
CA GLN A 177 -22.84 10.21 -2.70
C GLN A 177 -22.43 10.37 -4.18
N PRO A 178 -23.14 11.21 -4.97
CA PRO A 178 -22.86 11.39 -6.41
C PRO A 178 -21.44 11.90 -6.74
N LYS A 179 -20.78 12.56 -5.80
CA LYS A 179 -19.40 13.08 -5.95
C LYS A 179 -18.32 12.12 -5.45
N MET A 180 -18.71 11.01 -4.84
CA MET A 180 -17.79 10.01 -4.35
C MET A 180 -17.21 9.22 -5.54
N ARG A 181 -15.90 9.20 -5.68
CA ARG A 181 -15.23 8.31 -6.62
C ARG A 181 -15.23 6.91 -6.01
N PRO A 182 -15.78 5.92 -6.73
CA PRO A 182 -15.74 4.54 -6.22
C PRO A 182 -14.28 4.07 -6.15
N PRO A 183 -13.97 3.18 -5.21
CA PRO A 183 -12.68 2.51 -5.20
C PRO A 183 -12.44 1.75 -6.51
N MET A 184 -11.21 1.77 -6.99
CA MET A 184 -10.78 0.96 -8.14
C MET A 184 -10.36 -0.42 -7.63
N VAL A 185 -10.96 -1.47 -8.20
CA VAL A 185 -10.72 -2.85 -7.78
C VAL A 185 -10.06 -3.62 -8.92
N THR A 186 -8.91 -4.18 -8.63
CA THR A 186 -8.16 -5.07 -9.53
C THR A 186 -8.42 -6.51 -9.11
N TRP A 187 -8.67 -7.37 -10.07
CA TRP A 187 -9.04 -8.77 -9.84
C TRP A 187 -7.95 -9.73 -10.30
N SER A 188 -7.92 -10.91 -9.69
CA SER A 188 -7.21 -12.09 -10.18
C SER A 188 -8.10 -13.32 -10.00
N GLU A 189 -7.65 -14.50 -10.46
CA GLU A 189 -8.44 -15.72 -10.40
C GLU A 189 -7.60 -16.89 -9.88
N HIS A 190 -8.15 -17.64 -8.93
CA HIS A 190 -7.62 -18.92 -8.47
C HIS A 190 -8.77 -19.77 -7.92
N GLY A 191 -9.29 -20.67 -8.76
CA GLY A 191 -10.54 -21.40 -8.52
C GLY A 191 -11.79 -20.53 -8.71
N ALA A 192 -11.74 -19.28 -8.26
CA ALA A 192 -12.73 -18.23 -8.50
C ALA A 192 -12.04 -16.86 -8.56
N PRO A 193 -12.71 -15.82 -9.09
CA PRO A 193 -12.23 -14.45 -9.00
C PRO A 193 -12.08 -14.02 -7.55
N PHE A 194 -11.00 -13.27 -7.26
CA PHE A 194 -10.76 -12.64 -5.96
C PHE A 194 -10.13 -11.25 -6.16
N ILE A 195 -10.25 -10.40 -5.14
CA ILE A 195 -9.70 -9.05 -5.17
C ILE A 195 -8.18 -9.12 -5.00
N ALA A 196 -7.45 -8.72 -6.05
CA ALA A 196 -5.99 -8.69 -6.07
C ALA A 196 -5.40 -7.37 -5.57
N ALA A 197 -6.13 -6.25 -5.77
CA ALA A 197 -5.75 -4.94 -5.24
C ALA A 197 -6.97 -4.00 -5.16
N VAL A 198 -6.86 -3.01 -4.28
CA VAL A 198 -7.83 -1.90 -4.17
C VAL A 198 -7.08 -0.58 -4.10
N GLU A 199 -7.58 0.42 -4.80
CA GLU A 199 -7.13 1.82 -4.73
C GLU A 199 -8.32 2.71 -4.37
N ASN A 200 -8.29 3.32 -3.19
CA ASN A 200 -9.33 4.20 -2.69
C ASN A 200 -8.72 5.49 -2.11
N GLY A 201 -8.47 6.46 -2.97
CA GLY A 201 -7.86 7.73 -2.57
C GLY A 201 -6.47 7.54 -1.93
N PRO A 202 -6.32 7.79 -0.61
CA PRO A 202 -5.05 7.60 0.07
C PRO A 202 -4.77 6.13 0.43
N LEU A 203 -5.80 5.28 0.47
CA LEU A 203 -5.71 3.89 0.89
C LEU A 203 -5.58 2.97 -0.31
N CYS A 204 -4.43 2.34 -0.44
CA CYS A 204 -4.15 1.33 -1.45
C CYS A 204 -3.80 0.00 -0.77
N ALA A 205 -4.08 -1.12 -1.44
CA ALA A 205 -3.63 -2.42 -0.95
C ALA A 205 -3.48 -3.45 -2.06
N THR A 206 -2.63 -4.46 -1.83
CA THR A 206 -2.40 -5.60 -2.74
C THR A 206 -2.48 -6.92 -1.98
N GLN A 207 -3.15 -7.93 -2.55
CA GLN A 207 -3.15 -9.28 -2.02
C GLN A 207 -1.83 -10.01 -2.31
N PHE A 208 -1.21 -9.70 -3.43
CA PHE A 208 0.13 -10.18 -3.78
C PHE A 208 1.23 -9.40 -3.05
N HIS A 209 2.44 -9.91 -3.16
CA HIS A 209 3.65 -9.32 -2.58
C HIS A 209 4.42 -8.52 -3.65
N PRO A 210 4.28 -7.20 -3.77
CA PRO A 210 5.04 -6.44 -4.76
C PRO A 210 6.55 -6.52 -4.49
N GLU A 211 6.97 -6.63 -3.24
CA GLU A 211 8.38 -6.77 -2.85
C GLU A 211 9.01 -8.10 -3.29
N LYS A 212 8.18 -9.08 -3.74
CA LYS A 212 8.59 -10.38 -4.28
C LYS A 212 8.26 -10.54 -5.76
N SER A 213 7.67 -9.52 -6.39
CA SER A 213 7.14 -9.56 -7.75
C SER A 213 8.12 -9.02 -8.81
N GLY A 214 9.42 -9.10 -8.57
CA GLY A 214 10.45 -8.74 -9.53
C GLY A 214 10.31 -7.29 -10.04
N ASP A 215 10.51 -7.09 -11.35
CA ASP A 215 10.48 -5.76 -11.97
C ASP A 215 9.08 -5.16 -11.99
N ALA A 216 8.03 -5.97 -12.17
CA ALA A 216 6.64 -5.55 -12.11
C ALA A 216 6.29 -4.98 -10.73
N GLY A 217 6.64 -5.70 -9.66
CA GLY A 217 6.45 -5.23 -8.29
C GLY A 217 7.30 -4.00 -7.96
N ALA A 218 8.52 -3.95 -8.44
CA ALA A 218 9.38 -2.77 -8.28
C ALA A 218 8.81 -1.53 -8.99
N ARG A 219 8.18 -1.69 -10.17
CA ARG A 219 7.51 -0.60 -10.88
C ARG A 219 6.26 -0.15 -10.12
N LEU A 220 5.43 -1.08 -9.66
CA LEU A 220 4.24 -0.78 -8.87
C LEU A 220 4.60 0.02 -7.60
N LEU A 221 5.63 -0.40 -6.86
CA LEU A 221 6.09 0.34 -5.69
C LEU A 221 6.64 1.74 -6.06
N ARG A 222 7.33 1.89 -7.20
CA ARG A 222 7.75 3.21 -7.71
C ARG A 222 6.56 4.10 -8.03
N ASN A 223 5.51 3.57 -8.63
CA ASN A 223 4.27 4.31 -8.92
C ASN A 223 3.65 4.83 -7.62
N TRP A 224 3.53 3.97 -6.61
CA TRP A 224 3.02 4.37 -5.30
C TRP A 224 3.91 5.42 -4.62
N VAL A 225 5.23 5.22 -4.57
CA VAL A 225 6.18 6.18 -3.97
C VAL A 225 6.13 7.53 -4.68
N LYS A 226 6.05 7.55 -6.02
CA LYS A 226 5.91 8.77 -6.81
C LYS A 226 4.62 9.54 -6.46
N SER A 227 3.52 8.85 -6.19
CA SER A 227 2.26 9.49 -5.78
C SER A 227 2.34 10.23 -4.44
N LEU A 228 3.28 9.85 -3.56
CA LEU A 228 3.53 10.54 -2.28
C LEU A 228 4.10 11.94 -2.48
N SER A 229 5.05 12.09 -3.42
CA SER A 229 5.71 13.36 -3.72
C SER A 229 4.73 14.40 -4.30
N ALA A 230 3.79 13.97 -5.15
CA ALA A 230 2.79 14.85 -5.72
C ALA A 230 1.86 15.46 -4.65
N LYS A 231 1.44 14.65 -3.67
CA LYS A 231 0.57 15.10 -2.57
C LYS A 231 1.28 15.98 -1.54
N SER A 232 2.59 15.81 -1.36
CA SER A 232 3.39 16.66 -0.47
C SER A 232 3.55 18.09 -1.02
N GLY A 233 3.66 18.24 -2.35
CA GLY A 233 3.70 19.53 -3.02
C GLY A 233 2.39 20.33 -2.92
N GLU A 234 1.25 19.67 -3.02
CA GLU A 234 -0.07 20.31 -2.86
C GLU A 234 -0.33 20.80 -1.44
N ARG A 235 0.18 20.10 -0.42
CA ARG A 235 0.05 20.51 1.00
C ARG A 235 0.96 21.67 1.40
N ALA A 236 2.09 21.86 0.71
CA ALA A 236 3.00 22.97 0.97
C ALA A 236 2.54 24.28 0.29
N ALA A 237 1.61 24.19 -0.66
CA ALA A 237 1.08 25.31 -1.46
C ALA A 237 -0.28 25.83 -0.97
N GLY A 238 -0.91 25.22 0.02
CA GLY A 238 -2.19 25.63 0.62
C GLY A 238 -2.06 25.94 2.10
#